data_ba3a5971d661b76ef0fed8d70b51b595
#
_entry.id   ba3a5971d661b76ef0fed8d70b51b595
#
_cell.length_a   1.000
_cell.length_b   1.000
_cell.length_c   1.000
_cell.angle_alpha   90.00
_cell.angle_beta   90.00
_cell.angle_gamma   90.00
#
_symmetry.space_group_name_H-M   'P 1'
#
loop_
_entity.id
_entity.type
_entity.pdbx_description
1 polymer ?
#
loop_
_entity_poly.entity_id
_entity_poly.type
_entity_poly.pdbx_seq_one_letter_code
_entity_poly.pdbx_strand_id
1 'polypeptide(L)'
;ARQNFRTHRWPSLLQFLIDHRAELISRCRAKVALRPSRAPSIAQLSDGLPLFLDQLTRTLRADEAGETGESDRISGASGNDAGAHSEMRDTARAHGKSLLDLGYTIEQVVYDYGDLCQAITDLALERSEPFAVDDFRTLNRCLDNAIADAVGEFASQRAASLAHQNSAREN
;
A
#
# COMPACT_ATOMS: atom_id res chain seq x y z
N ALA A 1 12.02 20.18 -41.79
CA ALA A 1 12.55 18.98 -41.11
C ALA A 1 12.06 18.96 -39.67
N ARG A 2 10.94 18.27 -39.39
CA ARG A 2 10.49 18.05 -38.02
C ARG A 2 11.27 16.85 -37.50
N GLN A 3 12.21 17.10 -36.58
CA GLN A 3 12.90 16.04 -35.85
C GLN A 3 11.86 15.30 -35.01
N ASN A 4 11.62 14.04 -35.37
CA ASN A 4 10.94 13.08 -34.53
C ASN A 4 11.82 12.85 -33.30
N PHE A 5 11.53 13.54 -32.19
CA PHE A 5 11.97 13.10 -30.91
C PHE A 5 11.19 11.82 -30.59
N ARG A 6 11.77 10.67 -30.90
CA ARG A 6 11.39 9.41 -30.24
C ARG A 6 11.67 9.64 -28.76
N THR A 7 10.63 10.01 -28.05
CA THR A 7 10.64 9.97 -26.59
C THR A 7 10.99 8.53 -26.21
N HIS A 8 12.14 8.31 -25.64
CA HIS A 8 12.41 7.10 -24.89
C HIS A 8 11.31 7.01 -23.84
N ARG A 9 10.29 6.26 -24.14
CA ARG A 9 9.21 5.97 -23.19
C ARG A 9 9.79 4.97 -22.22
N TRP A 10 10.18 5.44 -21.05
CA TRP A 10 10.52 4.57 -19.93
C TRP A 10 9.35 3.62 -19.68
N PRO A 11 9.60 2.36 -19.29
CA PRO A 11 8.51 1.48 -18.90
C PRO A 11 7.68 2.17 -17.83
N SER A 12 6.35 2.12 -17.95
CA SER A 12 5.46 2.69 -16.95
C SER A 12 5.60 1.93 -15.64
N LEU A 13 5.31 2.57 -14.51
CA LEU A 13 5.26 1.88 -13.23
C LEU A 13 4.28 0.69 -13.28
N LEU A 14 3.18 0.82 -14.02
CA LEU A 14 2.25 -0.28 -14.26
C LEU A 14 2.96 -1.52 -14.83
N GLN A 15 3.71 -1.36 -15.90
CA GLN A 15 4.43 -2.48 -16.52
C GLN A 15 5.50 -3.02 -15.59
N PHE A 16 6.23 -2.15 -14.91
CA PHE A 16 7.24 -2.53 -13.92
C PHE A 16 6.65 -3.40 -12.79
N LEU A 17 5.50 -3.02 -12.23
CA LEU A 17 4.83 -3.79 -11.18
C LEU A 17 4.35 -5.15 -11.68
N ILE A 18 3.86 -5.23 -12.91
CA ILE A 18 3.44 -6.48 -13.53
C ILE A 18 4.64 -7.43 -13.69
N ASP A 19 5.73 -6.93 -14.23
CA ASP A 19 6.91 -7.72 -14.57
C ASP A 19 7.68 -8.20 -13.31
N HIS A 20 7.65 -7.40 -12.23
CA HIS A 20 8.44 -7.67 -11.03
C HIS A 20 7.61 -8.02 -9.79
N ARG A 21 6.31 -8.31 -9.94
CA ARG A 21 5.39 -8.56 -8.84
C ARG A 21 5.91 -9.58 -7.82
N ALA A 22 6.35 -10.73 -8.28
CA ALA A 22 6.83 -11.80 -7.42
C ALA A 22 8.11 -11.42 -6.66
N GLU A 23 9.04 -10.70 -7.31
CA GLU A 23 10.27 -10.23 -6.69
C GLU A 23 9.98 -9.16 -5.62
N LEU A 24 9.06 -8.22 -5.89
CA LEU A 24 8.65 -7.20 -4.93
C LEU A 24 8.03 -7.82 -3.67
N ILE A 25 7.15 -8.79 -3.83
CA ILE A 25 6.55 -9.52 -2.71
C ILE A 25 7.64 -10.24 -1.90
N SER A 26 8.57 -10.91 -2.56
CA SER A 26 9.68 -11.61 -1.92
C SER A 26 10.58 -10.65 -1.12
N ARG A 27 10.90 -9.48 -1.68
CA ARG A 27 11.71 -8.45 -1.00
C ARG A 27 11.01 -7.89 0.24
N CYS A 28 9.72 -7.64 0.18
CA CYS A 28 8.96 -7.18 1.33
C CYS A 28 8.89 -8.24 2.43
N ARG A 29 8.68 -9.50 2.07
CA ARG A 29 8.70 -10.62 3.03
C ARG A 29 10.05 -10.73 3.73
N ALA A 30 11.15 -10.59 2.99
CA ALA A 30 12.49 -10.61 3.56
C ALA A 30 12.72 -9.47 4.57
N LYS A 31 12.27 -8.24 4.27
CA LYS A 31 12.34 -7.10 5.18
C LYS A 31 11.56 -7.33 6.48
N VAL A 32 10.34 -7.86 6.39
CA VAL A 32 9.53 -8.20 7.55
C VAL A 32 10.17 -9.27 8.41
N ALA A 33 10.75 -10.31 7.81
CA ALA A 33 11.43 -11.40 8.50
C ALA A 33 12.67 -10.95 9.31
N LEU A 34 13.32 -9.86 8.91
CA LEU A 34 14.50 -9.30 9.60
C LEU A 34 14.13 -8.48 10.85
N ARG A 35 12.87 -8.15 11.07
CA ARG A 35 12.45 -7.35 12.23
C ARG A 35 12.36 -8.22 13.49
N PRO A 36 13.11 -7.90 14.58
CA PRO A 36 13.35 -8.84 15.69
C PRO A 36 12.12 -9.13 16.58
N SER A 37 11.02 -8.40 16.45
CA SER A 37 9.85 -8.55 17.30
C SER A 37 8.70 -9.34 16.69
N ARG A 38 8.94 -10.07 15.59
CA ARG A 38 7.86 -10.67 14.81
C ARG A 38 8.16 -12.09 14.33
N ALA A 39 7.24 -13.01 14.66
CA ALA A 39 6.99 -14.20 13.85
C ALA A 39 5.69 -13.95 13.04
N PRO A 40 5.75 -13.33 11.84
CA PRO A 40 4.54 -13.15 11.04
C PRO A 40 4.02 -14.52 10.61
N SER A 41 2.71 -14.74 10.75
CA SER A 41 2.10 -15.90 10.10
C SER A 41 2.18 -15.74 8.59
N ILE A 42 2.28 -16.86 7.85
CA ILE A 42 2.31 -16.86 6.38
C ILE A 42 1.08 -16.14 5.80
N ALA A 43 -0.09 -16.25 6.45
CA ALA A 43 -1.31 -15.56 6.06
C ALA A 43 -1.18 -14.03 6.09
N GLN A 44 -0.50 -13.47 7.09
CA GLN A 44 -0.30 -12.02 7.20
C GLN A 44 0.55 -11.43 6.09
N LEU A 45 1.56 -12.19 5.66
CA LEU A 45 2.41 -11.81 4.55
C LEU A 45 1.68 -11.94 3.20
N SER A 46 0.56 -12.68 3.16
CA SER A 46 -0.15 -13.00 1.92
C SER A 46 -1.32 -12.07 1.63
N ASP A 47 -2.03 -11.57 2.66
CA ASP A 47 -3.33 -10.92 2.45
C ASP A 47 -3.24 -9.39 2.28
N GLY A 48 -2.26 -8.72 2.90
CA GLY A 48 -2.14 -7.27 2.84
C GLY A 48 -1.45 -6.78 1.56
N LEU A 49 -0.21 -7.19 1.35
CA LEU A 49 0.66 -6.70 0.29
C LEU A 49 0.25 -7.13 -1.12
N PRO A 50 -0.05 -8.41 -1.40
CA PRO A 50 -0.47 -8.80 -2.73
C PRO A 50 -1.74 -8.09 -3.18
N LEU A 51 -2.70 -7.92 -2.29
CA LEU A 51 -3.95 -7.23 -2.57
C LEU A 51 -3.73 -5.73 -2.84
N PHE A 52 -2.88 -5.08 -2.05
CA PHE A 52 -2.51 -3.68 -2.29
C PHE A 52 -1.84 -3.52 -3.66
N LEU A 53 -0.91 -4.40 -4.04
CA LEU A 53 -0.26 -4.37 -5.36
C LEU A 53 -1.26 -4.56 -6.49
N ASP A 54 -2.25 -5.43 -6.35
CA ASP A 54 -3.28 -5.62 -7.35
C ASP A 54 -4.16 -4.37 -7.49
N GLN A 55 -4.52 -3.73 -6.40
CA GLN A 55 -5.27 -2.47 -6.39
C GLN A 55 -4.46 -1.32 -6.98
N LEU A 56 -3.18 -1.20 -6.63
CA LEU A 56 -2.27 -0.21 -7.21
C LEU A 56 -2.12 -0.41 -8.73
N THR A 57 -1.94 -1.64 -9.17
CA THR A 57 -1.86 -1.98 -10.60
C THR A 57 -3.13 -1.59 -11.36
N ARG A 58 -4.30 -1.86 -10.79
CA ARG A 58 -5.59 -1.46 -11.38
C ARG A 58 -5.77 0.05 -11.40
N THR A 59 -5.34 0.74 -10.34
CA THR A 59 -5.38 2.21 -10.27
C THR A 59 -4.51 2.83 -11.36
N LEU A 60 -3.27 2.38 -11.51
CA LEU A 60 -2.36 2.87 -12.56
C LEU A 60 -2.92 2.61 -13.96
N ARG A 61 -3.55 1.46 -14.17
CA ARG A 61 -4.21 1.16 -15.46
C ARG A 61 -5.37 2.12 -15.75
N ALA A 62 -6.19 2.43 -14.75
CA ALA A 62 -7.27 3.40 -14.87
C ALA A 62 -6.72 4.81 -15.15
N ASP A 63 -5.65 5.22 -14.48
CA ASP A 63 -4.99 6.51 -14.71
C ASP A 63 -4.42 6.60 -16.13
N GLU A 64 -3.75 5.56 -16.65
CA GLU A 64 -3.24 5.52 -18.02
C GLU A 64 -4.36 5.57 -19.06
N ALA A 65 -5.53 5.04 -18.76
CA ALA A 65 -6.71 5.09 -19.61
C ALA A 65 -7.49 6.41 -19.50
N GLY A 66 -7.13 7.30 -18.56
CA GLY A 66 -7.86 8.54 -18.29
C GLY A 66 -9.19 8.33 -17.54
N GLU A 67 -9.35 7.18 -16.90
CA GLU A 67 -10.56 6.78 -16.16
C GLU A 67 -10.47 7.23 -14.69
N THR A 68 -10.53 8.53 -14.45
CA THR A 68 -10.36 9.12 -13.11
C THR A 68 -11.36 8.59 -12.09
N GLY A 69 -12.63 8.43 -12.50
CA GLY A 69 -13.66 7.88 -11.62
C GLY A 69 -13.39 6.45 -11.18
N GLU A 70 -12.85 5.60 -12.05
CA GLU A 70 -12.45 4.24 -11.71
C GLU A 70 -11.20 4.22 -10.83
N SER A 71 -10.22 5.08 -11.10
CA SER A 71 -9.05 5.26 -10.25
C SER A 71 -9.44 5.63 -8.82
N ASP A 72 -10.33 6.62 -8.65
CA ASP A 72 -10.81 7.05 -7.35
C ASP A 72 -11.65 5.98 -6.64
N ARG A 73 -12.44 5.21 -7.38
CA ARG A 73 -13.21 4.08 -6.85
C ARG A 73 -12.31 3.00 -6.25
N ILE A 74 -11.18 2.72 -6.88
CA ILE A 74 -10.23 1.72 -6.41
C ILE A 74 -9.42 2.24 -5.22
N SER A 75 -8.78 3.38 -5.36
CA SER A 75 -7.73 3.85 -4.43
C SER A 75 -8.10 5.11 -3.62
N GLY A 76 -9.20 5.74 -3.92
CA GLY A 76 -9.60 7.02 -3.30
C GLY A 76 -8.86 8.22 -3.87
N ALA A 77 -9.46 9.40 -3.72
CA ALA A 77 -8.85 10.67 -4.07
C ALA A 77 -7.72 11.04 -3.12
N SER A 78 -6.87 11.98 -3.53
CA SER A 78 -5.80 12.52 -2.68
C SER A 78 -6.39 13.17 -1.43
N GLY A 79 -5.81 12.86 -0.27
CA GLY A 79 -6.30 13.36 1.02
C GLY A 79 -7.45 12.55 1.60
N ASN A 80 -7.90 11.51 0.91
CA ASN A 80 -8.89 10.53 1.36
C ASN A 80 -10.09 11.20 2.00
N ASP A 81 -10.84 11.95 1.21
CA ASP A 81 -11.98 12.80 1.65
C ASP A 81 -12.87 12.03 2.64
N ALA A 82 -13.09 12.61 3.83
CA ALA A 82 -13.72 11.92 4.95
C ALA A 82 -15.14 11.45 4.58
N GLY A 83 -15.27 10.19 4.21
CA GLY A 83 -16.54 9.57 3.81
C GLY A 83 -16.56 8.98 2.41
N ALA A 84 -15.60 9.30 1.55
CA ALA A 84 -15.51 8.67 0.24
C ALA A 84 -15.14 7.19 0.40
N HIS A 85 -15.92 6.31 -0.20
CA HIS A 85 -15.69 4.89 -0.21
C HIS A 85 -14.67 4.53 -1.30
N SER A 86 -13.67 3.69 -0.97
CA SER A 86 -12.81 3.08 -1.97
C SER A 86 -12.50 1.62 -1.60
N GLU A 87 -12.18 0.80 -2.59
CA GLU A 87 -11.79 -0.59 -2.33
C GLU A 87 -10.56 -0.66 -1.43
N MET A 88 -9.57 0.16 -1.70
CA MET A 88 -8.32 0.21 -0.93
C MET A 88 -8.56 0.63 0.52
N ARG A 89 -9.53 1.51 0.78
CA ARG A 89 -9.93 1.89 2.12
C ARG A 89 -10.41 0.69 2.94
N ASP A 90 -11.30 -0.11 2.37
CA ASP A 90 -11.85 -1.28 3.05
C ASP A 90 -10.77 -2.32 3.35
N THR A 91 -9.92 -2.60 2.38
CA THR A 91 -8.84 -3.58 2.55
C THR A 91 -7.75 -3.10 3.50
N ALA A 92 -7.40 -1.81 3.48
CA ALA A 92 -6.44 -1.24 4.41
C ALA A 92 -6.96 -1.25 5.86
N ARG A 93 -8.23 -0.95 6.07
CA ARG A 93 -8.87 -1.05 7.39
C ARG A 93 -8.88 -2.49 7.90
N ALA A 94 -9.28 -3.45 7.07
CA ALA A 94 -9.26 -4.85 7.42
C ALA A 94 -7.83 -5.32 7.78
N HIS A 95 -6.84 -4.86 7.03
CA HIS A 95 -5.43 -5.15 7.30
C HIS A 95 -4.97 -4.55 8.63
N GLY A 96 -5.30 -3.28 8.90
CA GLY A 96 -4.98 -2.62 10.18
C GLY A 96 -5.57 -3.34 11.39
N LYS A 97 -6.82 -3.79 11.28
CA LYS A 97 -7.47 -4.61 12.31
C LYS A 97 -6.75 -5.95 12.53
N SER A 98 -6.43 -6.65 11.44
CA SER A 98 -5.69 -7.93 11.52
C SER A 98 -4.33 -7.77 12.18
N LEU A 99 -3.60 -6.71 11.87
CA LEU A 99 -2.30 -6.43 12.48
C LEU A 99 -2.42 -6.13 13.98
N LEU A 100 -3.45 -5.40 14.41
CA LEU A 100 -3.74 -5.18 15.82
C LEU A 100 -4.00 -6.51 16.55
N ASP A 101 -4.85 -7.38 16.00
CA ASP A 101 -5.17 -8.69 16.57
C ASP A 101 -3.93 -9.58 16.74
N LEU A 102 -2.92 -9.34 15.94
CA LEU A 102 -1.64 -10.04 15.95
C LEU A 102 -0.57 -9.39 16.85
N GLY A 103 -0.93 -8.34 17.57
CA GLY A 103 -0.05 -7.66 18.50
C GLY A 103 0.97 -6.71 17.88
N TYR A 104 0.69 -6.22 16.67
CA TYR A 104 1.55 -5.25 16.00
C TYR A 104 1.47 -3.86 16.62
N THR A 105 2.51 -3.05 16.47
CA THR A 105 2.51 -1.62 16.83
C THR A 105 2.12 -0.75 15.62
N ILE A 106 1.73 0.51 15.90
CA ILE A 106 1.43 1.48 14.82
C ILE A 106 2.63 1.68 13.91
N GLU A 107 3.83 1.81 14.48
CA GLU A 107 5.07 1.98 13.72
C GLU A 107 5.28 0.82 12.74
N GLN A 108 5.01 -0.39 13.18
CA GLN A 108 5.15 -1.59 12.35
C GLN A 108 4.14 -1.60 11.20
N VAL A 109 2.92 -1.11 11.41
CA VAL A 109 1.92 -0.95 10.33
C VAL A 109 2.42 0.03 9.27
N VAL A 110 2.95 1.17 9.70
CA VAL A 110 3.51 2.19 8.79
C VAL A 110 4.71 1.63 8.01
N TYR A 111 5.62 0.93 8.67
CA TYR A 111 6.79 0.35 8.02
C TYR A 111 6.46 -0.75 7.02
N ASP A 112 5.39 -1.51 7.21
CA ASP A 112 4.97 -2.53 6.24
C ASP A 112 4.63 -1.91 4.88
N TYR A 113 3.91 -0.78 4.86
CA TYR A 113 3.67 -0.04 3.63
C TYR A 113 4.94 0.65 3.09
N GLY A 114 5.75 1.20 3.97
CA GLY A 114 7.03 1.83 3.61
C GLY A 114 8.01 0.85 2.97
N ASP A 115 8.04 -0.40 3.43
CA ASP A 115 8.86 -1.46 2.85
C ASP A 115 8.53 -1.72 1.39
N LEU A 116 7.26 -1.62 1.02
CA LEU A 116 6.84 -1.76 -0.37
C LEU A 116 7.36 -0.60 -1.23
N CYS A 117 7.21 0.63 -0.76
CA CYS A 117 7.74 1.80 -1.48
C CYS A 117 9.25 1.68 -1.69
N GLN A 118 9.99 1.29 -0.66
CA GLN A 118 11.43 1.08 -0.76
C GLN A 118 11.78 -0.08 -1.70
N ALA A 119 11.06 -1.19 -1.64
CA ALA A 119 11.31 -2.32 -2.53
C ALA A 119 11.10 -1.94 -4.01
N ILE A 120 10.05 -1.16 -4.33
CA ILE A 120 9.80 -0.67 -5.68
C ILE A 120 10.93 0.25 -6.14
N THR A 121 11.31 1.23 -5.34
CA THR A 121 12.32 2.21 -5.71
C THR A 121 13.72 1.61 -5.77
N ASP A 122 14.09 0.73 -4.84
CA ASP A 122 15.37 0.01 -4.86
C ASP A 122 15.48 -0.86 -6.11
N LEU A 123 14.45 -1.61 -6.44
CA LEU A 123 14.46 -2.48 -7.62
C LEU A 123 14.53 -1.67 -8.91
N ALA A 124 13.82 -0.55 -9.00
CA ALA A 124 13.88 0.35 -10.15
C ALA A 124 15.29 0.93 -10.35
N LEU A 125 15.97 1.31 -9.26
CA LEU A 125 17.35 1.77 -9.30
C LEU A 125 18.31 0.66 -9.75
N GLU A 126 18.20 -0.52 -9.17
CA GLU A 126 19.05 -1.67 -9.48
C GLU A 126 18.92 -2.11 -10.96
N ARG A 127 17.73 -2.02 -11.51
CA ARG A 127 17.43 -2.38 -12.90
C ARG A 127 17.64 -1.25 -13.89
N SER A 128 17.93 -0.03 -13.40
CA SER A 128 17.98 1.18 -14.24
C SER A 128 16.69 1.38 -15.03
N GLU A 129 15.56 1.12 -14.42
CA GLU A 129 14.23 1.26 -14.97
C GLU A 129 13.46 2.39 -14.25
N PRO A 130 13.82 3.67 -14.46
CA PRO A 130 13.12 4.78 -13.83
C PRO A 130 11.70 4.90 -14.39
N PHE A 131 10.75 5.27 -13.55
CA PHE A 131 9.39 5.57 -13.94
C PHE A 131 9.05 7.06 -13.80
N ALA A 132 7.96 7.49 -14.45
CA ALA A 132 7.57 8.89 -14.50
C ALA A 132 7.17 9.44 -13.13
N VAL A 133 7.33 10.75 -12.95
CA VAL A 133 6.90 11.45 -11.73
C VAL A 133 5.41 11.30 -11.46
N ASP A 134 4.59 11.29 -12.52
CA ASP A 134 3.14 11.10 -12.38
C ASP A 134 2.80 9.71 -11.86
N ASP A 135 3.52 8.68 -12.29
CA ASP A 135 3.37 7.32 -11.76
C ASP A 135 3.75 7.26 -10.27
N PHE A 136 4.84 7.92 -9.89
CA PHE A 136 5.26 8.01 -8.51
C PHE A 136 4.25 8.76 -7.64
N ARG A 137 3.63 9.81 -8.19
CA ARG A 137 2.55 10.53 -7.54
C ARG A 137 1.34 9.64 -7.25
N THR A 138 0.94 8.79 -8.19
CA THR A 138 -0.12 7.80 -7.96
C THR A 138 0.26 6.79 -6.89
N LEU A 139 1.49 6.26 -6.93
CA LEU A 139 2.02 5.37 -5.88
C LEU A 139 1.93 6.02 -4.50
N ASN A 140 2.41 7.24 -4.35
CA ASN A 140 2.35 7.97 -3.08
C ASN A 140 0.92 8.18 -2.60
N ARG A 141 0.00 8.60 -3.47
CA ARG A 141 -1.41 8.76 -3.13
C ARG A 141 -2.01 7.47 -2.59
N CYS A 142 -1.76 6.35 -3.24
CA CYS A 142 -2.24 5.04 -2.81
C CYS A 142 -1.65 4.64 -1.46
N LEU A 143 -0.35 4.83 -1.26
CA LEU A 143 0.32 4.54 0.01
C LEU A 143 -0.21 5.42 1.15
N ASP A 144 -0.33 6.72 0.94
CA ASP A 144 -0.84 7.66 1.94
C ASP A 144 -2.26 7.29 2.37
N ASN A 145 -3.15 7.01 1.42
CA ASN A 145 -4.52 6.60 1.71
C ASN A 145 -4.56 5.26 2.47
N ALA A 146 -3.81 4.27 2.04
CA ALA A 146 -3.77 2.96 2.70
C ALA A 146 -3.19 3.04 4.11
N ILE A 147 -2.11 3.78 4.31
CA ILE A 147 -1.50 4.00 5.63
C ILE A 147 -2.48 4.71 6.57
N ALA A 148 -3.10 5.80 6.12
CA ALA A 148 -4.05 6.55 6.91
C ALA A 148 -5.25 5.69 7.35
N ASP A 149 -5.79 4.88 6.44
CA ASP A 149 -6.93 4.00 6.73
C ASP A 149 -6.54 2.83 7.65
N ALA A 150 -5.39 2.20 7.43
CA ALA A 150 -4.91 1.10 8.28
C ALA A 150 -4.59 1.57 9.71
N VAL A 151 -3.87 2.70 9.83
CA VAL A 151 -3.51 3.29 11.14
C VAL A 151 -4.74 3.81 11.86
N GLY A 152 -5.67 4.46 11.15
CA GLY A 152 -6.92 4.95 11.72
C GLY A 152 -7.77 3.82 12.30
N GLU A 153 -7.94 2.73 11.57
CA GLU A 153 -8.66 1.54 12.06
C GLU A 153 -7.95 0.88 13.23
N PHE A 154 -6.64 0.70 13.14
CA PHE A 154 -5.82 0.17 14.23
C PHE A 154 -6.00 0.98 15.52
N ALA A 155 -5.91 2.31 15.46
CA ALA A 155 -6.08 3.20 16.61
C ALA A 155 -7.50 3.13 17.17
N SER A 156 -8.52 3.12 16.33
CA SER A 156 -9.93 3.03 16.71
C SER A 156 -10.24 1.72 17.44
N GLN A 157 -9.80 0.59 16.91
CA GLN A 157 -10.00 -0.73 17.52
C GLN A 157 -9.26 -0.85 18.86
N ARG A 158 -8.05 -0.30 18.94
CA ARG A 158 -7.28 -0.30 20.20
C ARG A 158 -7.99 0.53 21.28
N ALA A 159 -8.51 1.69 20.96
CA ALA A 159 -9.26 2.54 21.88
C ALA A 159 -10.52 1.84 22.40
N ALA A 160 -11.29 1.18 21.52
CA ALA A 160 -12.47 0.41 21.86
C ALA A 160 -12.15 -0.75 22.82
N SER A 161 -11.05 -1.47 22.57
CA SER A 161 -10.61 -2.58 23.42
C SER A 161 -10.24 -2.12 24.83
N LEU A 162 -9.52 -0.99 24.93
CA LEU A 162 -9.16 -0.40 26.22
C LEU A 162 -10.39 0.08 27.02
N ALA A 163 -11.34 0.72 26.36
CA ALA A 163 -12.59 1.16 26.99
C ALA A 163 -13.38 -0.03 27.55
N HIS A 164 -13.48 -1.12 26.80
CA HIS A 164 -14.16 -2.33 27.24
C HIS A 164 -13.47 -2.99 28.46
N GLN A 165 -12.14 -3.05 28.46
CA GLN A 165 -11.37 -3.58 29.59
C GLN A 165 -11.54 -2.76 30.88
N ASN A 166 -11.60 -1.42 30.76
CA ASN A 166 -11.81 -0.55 31.92
C ASN A 166 -13.23 -0.73 32.51
N SER A 167 -14.25 -0.78 31.67
CA SER A 167 -15.63 -1.04 32.15
C SER A 167 -15.78 -2.41 32.85
N ALA A 168 -15.06 -3.42 32.39
CA ALA A 168 -15.07 -4.75 33.01
C ALA A 168 -14.35 -4.81 34.37
N ARG A 169 -13.48 -3.84 34.67
CA ARG A 169 -12.77 -3.75 35.95
C ARG A 169 -13.54 -2.98 37.04
N GLU A 170 -14.51 -2.16 36.63
CA GLU A 170 -15.36 -1.35 37.53
C GLU A 170 -16.60 -2.07 37.99
N ASN A 171 -16.92 -3.25 37.44
CA ASN A 171 -18.02 -4.13 37.85
C ASN A 171 -17.50 -5.34 38.59
#